data_d0ad7d352a5f384226e3d30cf617d1ed
#
_entry.id   d0ad7d352a5f384226e3d30cf617d1ed
#
_cell.length_a   1.000
_cell.length_b   1.000
_cell.length_c   1.000
_cell.angle_alpha   90.00
_cell.angle_beta   90.00
_cell.angle_gamma   90.00
#
_symmetry.space_group_name_H-M   'P 1'
#
loop_
_entity.id
_entity.type
_entity.pdbx_description
1 polymer ?
#
loop_
_entity_poly.entity_id
_entity_poly.type
_entity_poly.pdbx_seq_one_letter_code
_entity_poly.pdbx_strand_id
1 'polypeptide(L)'
;MIVVEHLTKHYGDFVAVNDLSFEIQDGRVYGFLGPNGAGKSTTMNIMTGCLSPTSGTVRIDGHDILKEPEAAKRLIGYLPERPPLYTSETPAEYLQFVGEAKGVKGPELQRQMDEVIRLTGIDQVKDRLISTLSKGYCQRVGIAQALLGAPKVIILDEPTVGLDPIQIIEIRDLIRELGKTHTVIFSSHILSEVQSICEQVLIISKGSLVAFDEPENLEKLFTQSGSIVVRTRAAADTVDSILKRVPGLSEWASTAQADGCLSVSIRAETQDSYEISRRLFFAFSESGEAILELTVKRANLEDVFLELTEEQEHSATGTQDNALGQTHEEASSDECEVIVP
;
A
#
# COMPACT_ATOMS: atom_id res chain seq x y z
N MET A 1 -16.97 11.70 4.93
CA MET A 1 -16.23 12.06 3.71
C MET A 1 -14.91 12.74 4.06
N ILE A 2 -13.81 12.35 3.42
CA ILE A 2 -12.49 12.97 3.58
C ILE A 2 -12.08 13.58 2.25
N VAL A 3 -11.64 14.84 2.27
CA VAL A 3 -11.19 15.56 1.09
C VAL A 3 -9.76 16.03 1.33
N VAL A 4 -8.86 15.65 0.46
CA VAL A 4 -7.46 16.07 0.44
C VAL A 4 -7.21 16.85 -0.84
N GLU A 5 -6.74 18.09 -0.73
CA GLU A 5 -6.55 19.00 -1.86
C GLU A 5 -5.13 19.56 -1.85
N HIS A 6 -4.39 19.28 -2.92
CA HIS A 6 -3.04 19.80 -3.20
C HIS A 6 -2.07 19.63 -2.02
N LEU A 7 -2.17 18.48 -1.33
CA LEU A 7 -1.39 18.20 -0.13
C LEU A 7 0.08 18.02 -0.47
N THR A 8 0.94 18.86 0.14
CA THR A 8 2.38 18.80 -0.05
C THR A 8 3.10 18.85 1.31
N LYS A 9 4.14 18.04 1.45
CA LYS A 9 5.00 18.05 2.65
C LYS A 9 6.47 17.97 2.29
N HIS A 10 7.21 18.98 2.73
CA HIS A 10 8.67 19.05 2.65
C HIS A 10 9.31 18.82 4.03
N TYR A 11 10.45 18.13 4.05
CA TYR A 11 11.39 18.04 5.16
C TYR A 11 12.76 18.56 4.68
N GLY A 12 13.00 19.86 4.86
CA GLY A 12 14.11 20.52 4.19
C GLY A 12 13.97 20.42 2.66
N ASP A 13 14.98 19.88 1.99
CA ASP A 13 14.97 19.67 0.54
C ASP A 13 14.24 18.40 0.09
N PHE A 14 13.90 17.50 1.03
CA PHE A 14 13.21 16.26 0.73
C PHE A 14 11.70 16.47 0.63
N VAL A 15 11.11 16.10 -0.51
CA VAL A 15 9.67 16.13 -0.75
C VAL A 15 9.06 14.77 -0.38
N ALA A 16 8.42 14.70 0.76
CA ALA A 16 7.80 13.46 1.25
C ALA A 16 6.39 13.23 0.70
N VAL A 17 5.66 14.31 0.41
CA VAL A 17 4.32 14.29 -0.23
C VAL A 17 4.29 15.42 -1.24
N ASN A 18 3.88 15.14 -2.45
CA ASN A 18 3.92 16.05 -3.58
C ASN A 18 2.56 16.15 -4.26
N ASP A 19 1.84 17.23 -4.00
CA ASP A 19 0.57 17.61 -4.66
C ASP A 19 -0.50 16.51 -4.67
N LEU A 20 -0.69 15.81 -3.52
CA LEU A 20 -1.72 14.78 -3.40
C LEU A 20 -3.12 15.40 -3.35
N SER A 21 -4.01 14.93 -4.24
CA SER A 21 -5.43 15.27 -4.23
C SER A 21 -6.27 14.02 -4.41
N PHE A 22 -7.20 13.75 -3.47
CA PHE A 22 -8.14 12.63 -3.54
C PHE A 22 -9.32 12.85 -2.60
N GLU A 23 -10.38 12.09 -2.83
CA GLU A 23 -11.59 12.11 -2.03
C GLU A 23 -11.95 10.69 -1.56
N ILE A 24 -12.22 10.51 -0.28
CA ILE A 24 -12.63 9.26 0.34
C ILE A 24 -14.08 9.39 0.78
N GLN A 25 -14.92 8.52 0.27
CA GLN A 25 -16.34 8.46 0.63
C GLN A 25 -16.58 7.63 1.88
N ASP A 26 -17.70 7.86 2.55
CA ASP A 26 -18.05 7.17 3.80
C ASP A 26 -18.42 5.69 3.57
N GLY A 27 -18.16 4.87 4.59
CA GLY A 27 -18.67 3.51 4.69
C GLY A 27 -17.97 2.48 3.80
N ARG A 28 -16.67 2.67 3.50
CA ARG A 28 -15.85 1.75 2.72
C ARG A 28 -14.49 1.52 3.35
N VAL A 29 -13.82 0.46 2.92
CA VAL A 29 -12.43 0.16 3.29
C VAL A 29 -11.49 0.58 2.16
N TYR A 30 -10.56 1.47 2.49
CA TYR A 30 -9.55 2.03 1.59
C TYR A 30 -8.15 1.54 1.94
N GLY A 31 -7.41 1.08 0.95
CA GLY A 31 -6.00 0.71 1.09
C GLY A 31 -5.07 1.82 0.59
N PHE A 32 -4.13 2.24 1.42
CA PHE A 32 -2.99 3.06 1.01
C PHE A 32 -1.81 2.15 0.70
N LEU A 33 -1.54 1.90 -0.56
CA LEU A 33 -0.48 1.03 -1.04
C LEU A 33 0.72 1.85 -1.53
N GLY A 34 1.91 1.40 -1.22
CA GLY A 34 3.14 2.02 -1.71
C GLY A 34 4.38 1.43 -1.05
N PRO A 35 5.58 1.56 -1.65
CA PRO A 35 6.82 1.13 -1.04
C PRO A 35 7.14 1.92 0.24
N ASN A 36 8.12 1.45 0.99
CA ASN A 36 8.62 2.19 2.14
C ASN A 36 9.20 3.53 1.67
N GLY A 37 8.87 4.61 2.37
CA GLY A 37 9.27 5.95 1.97
C GLY A 37 8.38 6.62 0.90
N ALA A 38 7.33 5.96 0.41
CA ALA A 38 6.41 6.55 -0.60
C ALA A 38 5.58 7.74 -0.10
N GLY A 39 5.56 8.03 1.21
CA GLY A 39 4.79 9.13 1.79
C GLY A 39 3.52 8.70 2.53
N LYS A 40 3.21 7.39 2.63
CA LYS A 40 1.99 6.86 3.28
C LYS A 40 1.79 7.38 4.70
N SER A 41 2.72 7.08 5.62
CA SER A 41 2.63 7.50 7.03
C SER A 41 2.67 9.02 7.19
N THR A 42 3.42 9.73 6.33
CA THR A 42 3.41 11.20 6.31
C THR A 42 2.01 11.72 5.98
N THR A 43 1.36 11.19 4.96
CA THR A 43 0.00 11.57 4.56
C THR A 43 -0.99 11.25 5.69
N MET A 44 -0.93 10.07 6.29
CA MET A 44 -1.80 9.68 7.41
C MET A 44 -1.59 10.57 8.64
N ASN A 45 -0.35 10.91 8.97
CA ASN A 45 -0.05 11.84 10.07
C ASN A 45 -0.61 13.26 9.82
N ILE A 46 -0.65 13.70 8.57
CA ILE A 46 -1.30 14.97 8.23
C ILE A 46 -2.81 14.86 8.33
N MET A 47 -3.42 13.79 7.78
CA MET A 47 -4.86 13.56 7.85
C MET A 47 -5.38 13.46 9.28
N THR A 48 -4.56 12.96 10.21
CA THR A 48 -4.91 12.85 11.64
C THR A 48 -4.56 14.11 12.45
N GLY A 49 -3.95 15.11 11.80
CA GLY A 49 -3.51 16.35 12.46
C GLY A 49 -2.36 16.16 13.45
N CYS A 50 -1.60 15.06 13.33
CA CYS A 50 -0.35 14.84 14.06
C CYS A 50 0.82 15.61 13.44
N LEU A 51 0.71 15.96 12.16
CA LEU A 51 1.72 16.68 11.39
C LEU A 51 1.05 17.76 10.54
N SER A 52 1.62 18.95 10.50
CA SER A 52 1.15 20.02 9.60
C SER A 52 1.72 19.82 8.19
N PRO A 53 0.93 20.00 7.12
CA PRO A 53 1.43 20.03 5.76
C PRO A 53 2.30 21.30 5.51
N THR A 54 3.06 21.29 4.43
CA THR A 54 3.73 22.50 3.90
C THR A 54 2.74 23.38 3.15
N SER A 55 1.86 22.75 2.35
CA SER A 55 0.73 23.38 1.65
C SER A 55 -0.40 22.37 1.42
N GLY A 56 -1.55 22.86 0.97
CA GLY A 56 -2.75 22.06 0.74
C GLY A 56 -3.66 22.00 1.96
N THR A 57 -4.78 21.29 1.82
CA THR A 57 -5.80 21.18 2.85
C THR A 57 -6.28 19.75 3.01
N VAL A 58 -6.67 19.41 4.24
CA VAL A 58 -7.37 18.15 4.58
C VAL A 58 -8.63 18.50 5.32
N ARG A 59 -9.77 17.99 4.86
CA ARG A 59 -11.06 18.14 5.52
C ARG A 59 -11.66 16.79 5.85
N ILE A 60 -12.16 16.66 7.06
CA ILE A 60 -12.85 15.47 7.56
C ILE A 60 -14.31 15.86 7.84
N ASP A 61 -15.23 15.31 7.07
CA ASP A 61 -16.67 15.64 7.17
C ASP A 61 -16.93 17.15 7.10
N GLY A 62 -16.17 17.87 6.26
CA GLY A 62 -16.22 19.32 6.07
C GLY A 62 -15.33 20.13 7.01
N HIS A 63 -14.84 19.57 8.12
CA HIS A 63 -13.96 20.24 9.08
C HIS A 63 -12.49 20.22 8.63
N ASP A 64 -11.89 21.38 8.48
CA ASP A 64 -10.46 21.51 8.14
C ASP A 64 -9.60 21.10 9.35
N ILE A 65 -8.69 20.16 9.13
CA ILE A 65 -7.86 19.57 10.20
C ILE A 65 -6.97 20.59 10.93
N LEU A 66 -6.61 21.69 10.27
CA LEU A 66 -5.78 22.76 10.85
C LEU A 66 -6.61 23.88 11.46
N LYS A 67 -7.75 24.24 10.86
CA LYS A 67 -8.59 25.36 11.32
C LYS A 67 -9.57 24.94 12.40
N GLU A 68 -10.07 23.70 12.32
CA GLU A 68 -11.07 23.15 13.25
C GLU A 68 -10.59 21.81 13.84
N PRO A 69 -9.36 21.74 14.44
CA PRO A 69 -8.71 20.50 14.81
C PRO A 69 -9.52 19.65 15.80
N GLU A 70 -10.22 20.25 16.74
CA GLU A 70 -11.02 19.51 17.71
C GLU A 70 -12.22 18.83 17.07
N ALA A 71 -12.92 19.52 16.16
CA ALA A 71 -14.06 18.97 15.45
C ALA A 71 -13.63 17.82 14.52
N ALA A 72 -12.58 18.03 13.73
CA ALA A 72 -12.04 17.03 12.83
C ALA A 72 -11.49 15.81 13.57
N LYS A 73 -10.67 16.00 14.62
CA LYS A 73 -10.05 14.89 15.39
C LYS A 73 -11.05 14.03 16.14
N ARG A 74 -12.20 14.58 16.57
CA ARG A 74 -13.28 13.80 17.18
C ARG A 74 -13.89 12.76 16.23
N LEU A 75 -13.79 13.00 14.93
CA LEU A 75 -14.30 12.09 13.90
C LEU A 75 -13.32 10.98 13.53
N ILE A 76 -12.09 11.03 14.06
CA ILE A 76 -10.99 10.14 13.65
C ILE A 76 -10.58 9.24 14.81
N GLY A 77 -10.49 7.94 14.54
CA GLY A 77 -9.72 6.98 15.31
C GLY A 77 -8.40 6.70 14.63
N TYR A 78 -7.28 6.81 15.31
CA TYR A 78 -5.96 6.62 14.72
C TYR A 78 -5.12 5.58 15.44
N LEU A 79 -4.56 4.67 14.69
CA LEU A 79 -3.53 3.72 15.10
C LEU A 79 -2.26 4.03 14.30
N PRO A 80 -1.20 4.58 14.90
CA PRO A 80 0.10 4.70 14.24
C PRO A 80 0.79 3.33 14.14
N GLU A 81 1.79 3.20 13.26
CA GLU A 81 2.59 1.98 13.06
C GLU A 81 3.11 1.39 14.40
N ARG A 82 3.50 2.27 15.32
CA ARG A 82 3.87 1.90 16.69
C ARG A 82 2.84 2.47 17.67
N PRO A 83 1.91 1.65 18.18
CA PRO A 83 0.92 2.10 19.13
C PRO A 83 1.56 2.70 20.39
N PRO A 84 1.17 3.91 20.83
CA PRO A 84 1.73 4.58 22.01
C PRO A 84 1.11 4.01 23.30
N LEU A 85 1.31 2.72 23.55
CA LEU A 85 0.70 2.03 24.69
C LEU A 85 1.48 2.29 25.98
N TYR A 86 0.77 2.45 27.09
CA TYR A 86 1.35 2.52 28.42
C TYR A 86 1.59 1.12 28.94
N THR A 87 2.84 0.64 28.80
CA THR A 87 3.20 -0.75 29.04
C THR A 87 3.14 -1.17 30.51
N SER A 88 3.10 -0.23 31.44
CA SER A 88 2.88 -0.44 32.90
C SER A 88 1.41 -0.64 33.26
N GLU A 89 0.49 -0.35 32.36
CA GLU A 89 -0.93 -0.46 32.58
C GLU A 89 -1.50 -1.75 31.98
N THR A 90 -2.72 -2.11 32.40
CA THR A 90 -3.52 -3.13 31.72
C THR A 90 -4.29 -2.53 30.54
N PRO A 91 -4.73 -3.32 29.54
CA PRO A 91 -5.63 -2.83 28.49
C PRO A 91 -6.87 -2.10 29.02
N ALA A 92 -7.48 -2.61 30.10
CA ALA A 92 -8.67 -1.99 30.70
C ALA A 92 -8.36 -0.59 31.26
N GLU A 93 -7.28 -0.45 32.04
CA GLU A 93 -6.84 0.85 32.59
C GLU A 93 -6.44 1.84 31.48
N TYR A 94 -5.68 1.36 30.48
CA TYR A 94 -5.28 2.17 29.33
C TYR A 94 -6.47 2.67 28.53
N LEU A 95 -7.45 1.80 28.22
CA LEU A 95 -8.66 2.17 27.47
C LEU A 95 -9.54 3.13 28.27
N GLN A 96 -9.65 2.96 29.59
CA GLN A 96 -10.34 3.91 30.45
C GLN A 96 -9.69 5.30 30.35
N PHE A 97 -8.38 5.38 30.50
CA PHE A 97 -7.63 6.63 30.38
C PHE A 97 -7.85 7.30 29.02
N VAL A 98 -7.74 6.54 27.92
CA VAL A 98 -7.93 7.06 26.57
C VAL A 98 -9.36 7.55 26.36
N GLY A 99 -10.37 6.81 26.83
CA GLY A 99 -11.77 7.20 26.69
C GLY A 99 -12.07 8.48 27.44
N GLU A 100 -11.56 8.63 28.66
CA GLU A 100 -11.69 9.85 29.46
C GLU A 100 -10.99 11.05 28.77
N ALA A 101 -9.80 10.83 28.19
CA ALA A 101 -9.08 11.86 27.45
C ALA A 101 -9.81 12.30 26.19
N LYS A 102 -10.54 11.39 25.53
CA LYS A 102 -11.44 11.70 24.40
C LYS A 102 -12.77 12.33 24.84
N GLY A 103 -13.00 12.53 26.15
CA GLY A 103 -14.19 13.17 26.71
C GLY A 103 -15.38 12.23 26.92
N VAL A 104 -15.21 10.92 26.73
CA VAL A 104 -16.24 9.91 27.05
C VAL A 104 -16.21 9.63 28.55
N LYS A 105 -17.36 9.61 29.23
CA LYS A 105 -17.41 9.51 30.69
C LYS A 105 -18.55 8.60 31.16
N GLY A 106 -18.41 8.12 32.38
CA GLY A 106 -19.48 7.41 33.11
C GLY A 106 -19.95 6.13 32.40
N PRO A 107 -21.26 5.84 32.43
CA PRO A 107 -21.81 4.61 31.87
C PRO A 107 -21.54 4.44 30.36
N GLU A 108 -21.43 5.55 29.64
CA GLU A 108 -21.14 5.50 28.19
C GLU A 108 -19.72 5.03 27.95
N LEU A 109 -18.74 5.45 28.73
CA LEU A 109 -17.38 4.96 28.64
C LEU A 109 -17.32 3.46 28.88
N GLN A 110 -17.97 2.96 29.93
CA GLN A 110 -18.00 1.53 30.24
C GLN A 110 -18.62 0.73 29.07
N ARG A 111 -19.73 1.22 28.52
CA ARG A 111 -20.38 0.58 27.36
C ARG A 111 -19.45 0.49 26.16
N GLN A 112 -18.77 1.60 25.83
CA GLN A 112 -17.82 1.62 24.71
C GLN A 112 -16.61 0.72 24.98
N MET A 113 -16.07 0.72 26.18
CA MET A 113 -14.96 -0.17 26.56
C MET A 113 -15.34 -1.65 26.40
N ASP A 114 -16.50 -2.07 26.91
CA ASP A 114 -16.97 -3.44 26.79
C ASP A 114 -17.17 -3.84 25.31
N GLU A 115 -17.66 -2.91 24.50
CA GLU A 115 -17.84 -3.11 23.06
C GLU A 115 -16.51 -3.27 22.32
N VAL A 116 -15.55 -2.35 22.51
CA VAL A 116 -14.26 -2.39 21.80
C VAL A 116 -13.39 -3.55 22.26
N ILE A 117 -13.41 -3.91 23.55
CA ILE A 117 -12.72 -5.08 24.11
C ILE A 117 -13.20 -6.36 23.42
N ARG A 118 -14.52 -6.54 23.34
CA ARG A 118 -15.14 -7.68 22.66
C ARG A 118 -14.82 -7.70 21.16
N LEU A 119 -14.98 -6.55 20.47
CA LEU A 119 -14.78 -6.44 19.02
C LEU A 119 -13.34 -6.75 18.64
N THR A 120 -12.36 -6.29 19.41
CA THR A 120 -10.94 -6.54 19.15
C THR A 120 -10.42 -7.86 19.73
N GLY A 121 -11.26 -8.60 20.47
CA GLY A 121 -10.92 -9.92 21.02
C GLY A 121 -9.82 -9.90 22.08
N ILE A 122 -9.79 -8.85 22.92
CA ILE A 122 -8.80 -8.71 24.01
C ILE A 122 -9.38 -9.05 25.41
N ASP A 123 -10.58 -9.64 25.48
CA ASP A 123 -11.25 -10.00 26.73
C ASP A 123 -10.37 -10.80 27.68
N GLN A 124 -9.65 -11.79 27.14
CA GLN A 124 -8.82 -12.71 27.94
C GLN A 124 -7.56 -12.08 28.50
N VAL A 125 -7.17 -10.92 27.99
CA VAL A 125 -5.93 -10.23 28.35
C VAL A 125 -6.14 -8.84 28.94
N LYS A 126 -7.39 -8.38 29.06
CA LYS A 126 -7.76 -7.01 29.48
C LYS A 126 -7.19 -6.62 30.85
N ASP A 127 -6.98 -7.59 31.73
CA ASP A 127 -6.50 -7.40 33.10
C ASP A 127 -5.00 -7.80 33.25
N ARG A 128 -4.29 -8.09 32.15
CA ARG A 128 -2.86 -8.37 32.14
C ARG A 128 -2.07 -7.13 31.77
N LEU A 129 -0.86 -6.98 32.31
CA LEU A 129 0.01 -5.86 31.94
C LEU A 129 0.31 -5.88 30.42
N ILE A 130 0.19 -4.73 29.78
CA ILE A 130 0.47 -4.55 28.33
C ILE A 130 1.90 -4.99 27.99
N SER A 131 2.87 -4.74 28.90
CA SER A 131 4.26 -5.20 28.73
C SER A 131 4.42 -6.72 28.58
N THR A 132 3.44 -7.52 29.00
CA THR A 132 3.47 -9.00 28.92
C THR A 132 2.72 -9.55 27.72
N LEU A 133 2.10 -8.70 26.90
CA LEU A 133 1.30 -9.09 25.76
C LEU A 133 2.16 -9.37 24.52
N SER A 134 1.69 -10.26 23.65
CA SER A 134 2.28 -10.42 22.31
C SER A 134 2.06 -9.16 21.47
N LYS A 135 2.87 -9.00 20.42
CA LYS A 135 2.72 -7.87 19.49
C LYS A 135 1.31 -7.79 18.89
N GLY A 136 0.69 -8.94 18.55
CA GLY A 136 -0.67 -8.98 18.04
C GLY A 136 -1.70 -8.49 19.05
N TYR A 137 -1.57 -8.84 20.32
CA TYR A 137 -2.46 -8.28 21.35
C TYR A 137 -2.22 -6.78 21.55
N CYS A 138 -0.97 -6.30 21.53
CA CYS A 138 -0.69 -4.87 21.58
C CYS A 138 -1.33 -4.12 20.40
N GLN A 139 -1.28 -4.71 19.21
CA GLN A 139 -1.93 -4.14 18.02
C GLN A 139 -3.46 -4.05 18.20
N ARG A 140 -4.08 -5.12 18.73
CA ARG A 140 -5.54 -5.14 19.03
C ARG A 140 -5.92 -4.10 20.10
N VAL A 141 -5.11 -3.91 21.12
CA VAL A 141 -5.29 -2.82 22.11
C VAL A 141 -5.18 -1.45 21.44
N GLY A 142 -4.23 -1.29 20.51
CA GLY A 142 -4.08 -0.08 19.70
C GLY A 142 -5.29 0.19 18.80
N ILE A 143 -5.89 -0.84 18.20
CA ILE A 143 -7.14 -0.70 17.44
C ILE A 143 -8.29 -0.34 18.39
N ALA A 144 -8.41 -1.01 19.55
CA ALA A 144 -9.44 -0.73 20.54
C ALA A 144 -9.43 0.74 20.99
N GLN A 145 -8.26 1.31 21.27
CA GLN A 145 -8.13 2.73 21.61
C GLN A 145 -8.55 3.67 20.47
N ALA A 146 -8.30 3.28 19.21
CA ALA A 146 -8.73 4.07 18.07
C ALA A 146 -10.25 4.15 17.99
N LEU A 147 -10.97 3.09 18.34
CA LEU A 147 -12.43 2.98 18.28
C LEU A 147 -13.17 3.76 19.39
N LEU A 148 -12.52 4.06 20.51
CA LEU A 148 -13.13 4.86 21.58
C LEU A 148 -13.50 6.26 21.10
N GLY A 149 -14.65 6.75 21.54
CA GLY A 149 -15.24 8.01 21.09
C GLY A 149 -16.11 7.88 19.85
N ALA A 150 -16.39 6.66 19.38
CA ALA A 150 -17.23 6.35 18.22
C ALA A 150 -16.86 7.18 16.97
N PRO A 151 -15.61 7.08 16.47
CA PRO A 151 -15.17 7.86 15.32
C PRO A 151 -15.91 7.43 14.06
N LYS A 152 -16.11 8.34 13.10
CA LYS A 152 -16.64 8.01 11.77
C LYS A 152 -15.58 7.36 10.87
N VAL A 153 -14.33 7.77 11.06
CA VAL A 153 -13.18 7.38 10.25
C VAL A 153 -12.15 6.69 11.14
N ILE A 154 -11.63 5.55 10.69
CA ILE A 154 -10.55 4.82 11.35
C ILE A 154 -9.35 4.80 10.41
N ILE A 155 -8.22 5.31 10.89
CA ILE A 155 -6.96 5.33 10.15
C ILE A 155 -5.98 4.40 10.85
N LEU A 156 -5.46 3.40 10.13
CA LEU A 156 -4.56 2.38 10.64
C LEU A 156 -3.26 2.40 9.81
N ASP A 157 -2.16 2.78 10.43
CA ASP A 157 -0.86 2.81 9.75
C ASP A 157 -0.13 1.49 9.96
N GLU A 158 0.06 0.72 8.88
CA GLU A 158 0.73 -0.59 8.83
C GLU A 158 0.23 -1.57 9.94
N PRO A 159 -1.08 -1.84 10.06
CA PRO A 159 -1.65 -2.56 11.19
C PRO A 159 -1.21 -4.02 11.32
N THR A 160 -0.61 -4.60 10.30
CA THR A 160 -0.19 -6.01 10.23
C THR A 160 1.31 -6.21 10.33
N VAL A 161 2.09 -5.13 10.35
CA VAL A 161 3.56 -5.18 10.36
C VAL A 161 4.12 -6.00 11.53
N GLY A 162 4.88 -7.06 11.18
CA GLY A 162 5.60 -7.92 12.13
C GLY A 162 4.68 -8.80 12.98
N LEU A 163 3.48 -9.07 12.51
CA LEU A 163 2.59 -10.10 13.01
C LEU A 163 2.87 -11.44 12.32
N ASP A 164 2.51 -12.54 12.96
CA ASP A 164 2.53 -13.86 12.32
C ASP A 164 1.33 -14.03 11.36
N PRO A 165 1.37 -15.02 10.43
CA PRO A 165 0.33 -15.20 9.42
C PRO A 165 -1.09 -15.38 9.98
N ILE A 166 -1.24 -15.99 11.16
CA ILE A 166 -2.54 -16.20 11.79
C ILE A 166 -3.08 -14.86 12.30
N GLN A 167 -2.24 -14.09 12.98
CA GLN A 167 -2.59 -12.76 13.49
C GLN A 167 -2.93 -11.79 12.35
N ILE A 168 -2.22 -11.86 11.21
CA ILE A 168 -2.54 -11.06 10.02
C ILE A 168 -3.96 -11.34 9.55
N ILE A 169 -4.36 -12.62 9.45
CA ILE A 169 -5.73 -13.00 9.04
C ILE A 169 -6.75 -12.41 10.02
N GLU A 170 -6.50 -12.55 11.33
CA GLU A 170 -7.40 -12.05 12.36
C GLU A 170 -7.55 -10.50 12.34
N ILE A 171 -6.46 -9.76 12.10
CA ILE A 171 -6.52 -8.30 11.96
C ILE A 171 -7.25 -7.89 10.68
N ARG A 172 -7.05 -8.62 9.57
CA ARG A 172 -7.79 -8.39 8.32
C ARG A 172 -9.31 -8.58 8.51
N ASP A 173 -9.70 -9.66 9.20
CA ASP A 173 -11.12 -9.91 9.49
C ASP A 173 -11.70 -8.82 10.39
N LEU A 174 -10.94 -8.33 11.37
CA LEU A 174 -11.33 -7.19 12.19
C LEU A 174 -11.51 -5.92 11.34
N ILE A 175 -10.57 -5.59 10.44
CA ILE A 175 -10.66 -4.43 9.55
C ILE A 175 -11.91 -4.52 8.66
N ARG A 176 -12.19 -5.72 8.11
CA ARG A 176 -13.38 -5.97 7.29
C ARG A 176 -14.68 -5.77 8.10
N GLU A 177 -14.71 -6.21 9.35
CA GLU A 177 -15.86 -6.00 10.24
C GLU A 177 -16.06 -4.51 10.55
N LEU A 178 -14.98 -3.79 10.84
CA LEU A 178 -15.01 -2.34 11.06
C LEU A 178 -15.52 -1.57 9.84
N GLY A 179 -15.17 -2.01 8.63
CA GLY A 179 -15.63 -1.40 7.37
C GLY A 179 -17.14 -1.42 7.17
N LYS A 180 -17.89 -2.31 7.88
CA LYS A 180 -19.35 -2.35 7.81
C LYS A 180 -20.03 -1.16 8.47
N THR A 181 -19.36 -0.49 9.40
CA THR A 181 -19.93 0.58 10.23
C THR A 181 -19.11 1.88 10.20
N HIS A 182 -17.88 1.82 9.73
CA HIS A 182 -16.96 2.95 9.69
C HIS A 182 -16.33 3.09 8.29
N THR A 183 -15.82 4.27 7.98
CA THR A 183 -14.86 4.42 6.89
C THR A 183 -13.49 4.02 7.43
N VAL A 184 -12.87 3.01 6.84
CA VAL A 184 -11.56 2.53 7.28
C VAL A 184 -10.51 2.83 6.22
N ILE A 185 -9.41 3.41 6.64
CA ILE A 185 -8.23 3.64 5.80
C ILE A 185 -7.07 2.91 6.46
N PHE A 186 -6.40 2.03 5.74
CA PHE A 186 -5.18 1.44 6.28
C PHE A 186 -4.05 1.45 5.25
N SER A 187 -2.83 1.63 5.75
CA SER A 187 -1.63 1.52 4.92
C SER A 187 -1.10 0.09 4.92
N SER A 188 -0.57 -0.32 3.80
CA SER A 188 0.24 -1.52 3.68
C SER A 188 1.25 -1.38 2.53
N HIS A 189 2.36 -2.08 2.64
CA HIS A 189 3.28 -2.30 1.54
C HIS A 189 3.07 -3.70 0.92
N ILE A 190 2.12 -4.49 1.44
CA ILE A 190 1.79 -5.84 1.01
C ILE A 190 0.48 -5.80 0.22
N LEU A 191 0.59 -6.03 -1.06
CA LEU A 191 -0.53 -5.92 -1.98
C LEU A 191 -1.66 -6.91 -1.70
N SER A 192 -1.33 -8.18 -1.40
CA SER A 192 -2.34 -9.21 -1.10
C SER A 192 -3.19 -8.90 0.12
N GLU A 193 -2.72 -8.06 1.03
CA GLU A 193 -3.52 -7.55 2.14
C GLU A 193 -4.59 -6.60 1.65
N VAL A 194 -4.18 -5.64 0.84
CA VAL A 194 -5.06 -4.61 0.28
C VAL A 194 -6.12 -5.24 -0.62
N GLN A 195 -5.73 -6.14 -1.54
CA GLN A 195 -6.66 -6.86 -2.42
C GLN A 195 -7.74 -7.64 -1.67
N SER A 196 -7.39 -8.21 -0.51
CA SER A 196 -8.31 -9.11 0.20
C SER A 196 -9.44 -8.39 0.94
N ILE A 197 -9.30 -7.10 1.25
CA ILE A 197 -10.24 -6.37 2.12
C ILE A 197 -10.65 -4.99 1.61
N CYS A 198 -9.91 -4.37 0.69
CA CYS A 198 -10.23 -3.02 0.23
C CYS A 198 -11.23 -3.02 -0.92
N GLU A 199 -12.15 -2.08 -0.87
CA GLU A 199 -13.03 -1.75 -1.98
C GLU A 199 -12.36 -0.77 -2.96
N GLN A 200 -11.47 0.07 -2.45
CA GLN A 200 -10.67 1.00 -3.27
C GLN A 200 -9.23 1.08 -2.77
N VAL A 201 -8.31 1.30 -3.69
CA VAL A 201 -6.87 1.35 -3.42
C VAL A 201 -6.29 2.64 -3.96
N LEU A 202 -5.58 3.36 -3.10
CA LEU A 202 -4.73 4.49 -3.46
C LEU A 202 -3.29 3.97 -3.55
N ILE A 203 -2.68 4.05 -4.72
CA ILE A 203 -1.27 3.72 -4.93
C ILE A 203 -0.45 4.99 -4.89
N ILE A 204 0.50 5.05 -3.96
CA ILE A 204 1.39 6.21 -3.77
C ILE A 204 2.82 5.79 -4.03
N SER A 205 3.53 6.58 -4.84
CA SER A 205 4.96 6.43 -5.10
C SER A 205 5.64 7.79 -5.09
N LYS A 206 6.81 7.88 -4.44
CA LYS A 206 7.62 9.12 -4.36
C LYS A 206 6.81 10.38 -3.97
N GLY A 207 5.87 10.19 -3.04
CA GLY A 207 5.01 11.27 -2.54
C GLY A 207 3.83 11.65 -3.43
N SER A 208 3.66 11.04 -4.59
CA SER A 208 2.58 11.37 -5.54
C SER A 208 1.58 10.23 -5.67
N LEU A 209 0.31 10.57 -5.97
CA LEU A 209 -0.75 9.61 -6.26
C LEU A 209 -0.55 9.06 -7.68
N VAL A 210 -0.37 7.76 -7.78
CA VAL A 210 -0.15 7.06 -9.05
C VAL A 210 -1.45 6.51 -9.61
N ALA A 211 -2.27 5.92 -8.75
CA ALA A 211 -3.57 5.38 -9.13
C ALA A 211 -4.55 5.43 -7.94
N PHE A 212 -5.84 5.54 -8.24
CA PHE A 212 -6.92 5.45 -7.26
C PHE A 212 -8.14 4.83 -7.91
N ASP A 213 -8.39 3.55 -7.67
CA ASP A 213 -9.55 2.83 -8.21
C ASP A 213 -9.83 1.56 -7.39
N GLU A 214 -10.86 0.80 -7.78
CA GLU A 214 -11.12 -0.55 -7.27
C GLU A 214 -10.00 -1.50 -7.71
N PRO A 215 -9.60 -2.48 -6.85
CA PRO A 215 -8.55 -3.44 -7.18
C PRO A 215 -8.73 -4.10 -8.54
N GLU A 216 -9.96 -4.53 -8.84
CA GLU A 216 -10.31 -5.18 -10.11
C GLU A 216 -10.14 -4.29 -11.35
N ASN A 217 -10.38 -2.98 -11.20
CA ASN A 217 -10.21 -2.03 -12.28
C ASN A 217 -8.73 -1.74 -12.53
N LEU A 218 -7.94 -1.62 -11.45
CA LEU A 218 -6.49 -1.49 -11.54
C LEU A 218 -5.88 -2.69 -12.26
N GLU A 219 -6.32 -3.92 -11.96
CA GLU A 219 -5.89 -5.11 -12.67
C GLU A 219 -6.24 -5.06 -14.16
N LYS A 220 -7.45 -4.60 -14.52
CA LYS A 220 -7.90 -4.49 -15.92
C LYS A 220 -7.09 -3.49 -16.74
N LEU A 221 -6.67 -2.37 -16.14
CA LEU A 221 -5.86 -1.36 -16.83
C LEU A 221 -4.56 -1.96 -17.38
N PHE A 222 -3.99 -2.94 -16.67
CA PHE A 222 -2.74 -3.61 -17.03
C PHE A 222 -2.95 -4.97 -17.71
N THR A 223 -4.17 -5.54 -17.66
CA THR A 223 -4.52 -6.79 -18.35
C THR A 223 -4.57 -6.61 -19.88
N GLN A 224 -4.44 -5.38 -20.38
CA GLN A 224 -4.26 -5.16 -21.84
C GLN A 224 -2.93 -5.77 -22.35
N SER A 225 -2.04 -6.17 -21.47
CA SER A 225 -0.79 -6.85 -21.78
C SER A 225 -0.74 -8.25 -21.14
N GLY A 226 -1.75 -9.10 -21.40
CA GLY A 226 -1.70 -10.49 -20.97
C GLY A 226 -0.44 -11.16 -21.50
N SER A 227 0.48 -11.57 -20.63
CA SER A 227 1.66 -12.33 -21.04
C SER A 227 1.40 -13.82 -20.90
N ILE A 228 1.75 -14.58 -21.92
CA ILE A 228 1.71 -16.04 -21.90
C ILE A 228 3.15 -16.52 -21.75
N VAL A 229 3.40 -17.33 -20.74
CA VAL A 229 4.71 -17.97 -20.54
C VAL A 229 4.63 -19.41 -21.04
N VAL A 230 5.52 -19.75 -21.98
CA VAL A 230 5.68 -21.10 -22.52
C VAL A 230 7.03 -21.62 -22.08
N ARG A 231 7.07 -22.86 -21.54
CA ARG A 231 8.32 -23.59 -21.29
C ARG A 231 8.42 -24.74 -22.30
N THR A 232 9.57 -24.86 -22.94
CA THR A 232 9.84 -25.87 -23.93
C THR A 232 11.33 -26.31 -23.88
N ARG A 233 11.64 -27.44 -24.49
CA ARG A 233 13.05 -27.85 -24.77
C ARG A 233 13.49 -27.53 -26.18
N ALA A 234 12.64 -26.94 -27.01
CA ALA A 234 12.98 -26.51 -28.34
C ALA A 234 14.11 -25.46 -28.30
N ALA A 235 14.93 -25.44 -29.34
CA ALA A 235 15.97 -24.43 -29.50
C ALA A 235 15.37 -23.04 -29.74
N ALA A 236 16.06 -21.98 -29.31
CA ALA A 236 15.58 -20.61 -29.42
C ALA A 236 15.21 -20.21 -30.86
N ASP A 237 16.02 -20.58 -31.85
CA ASP A 237 15.75 -20.30 -33.26
C ASP A 237 14.49 -21.01 -33.79
N THR A 238 14.23 -22.23 -33.29
CA THR A 238 13.01 -22.98 -33.62
C THR A 238 11.80 -22.30 -33.04
N VAL A 239 11.86 -21.90 -31.75
CA VAL A 239 10.78 -21.16 -31.05
C VAL A 239 10.48 -19.85 -31.77
N ASP A 240 11.50 -19.08 -32.13
CA ASP A 240 11.34 -17.81 -32.85
C ASP A 240 10.62 -18.02 -34.20
N SER A 241 10.99 -19.10 -34.92
CA SER A 241 10.33 -19.48 -36.18
C SER A 241 8.90 -19.91 -36.01
N ILE A 242 8.54 -20.56 -34.88
CA ILE A 242 7.15 -20.94 -34.54
C ILE A 242 6.34 -19.70 -34.21
N LEU A 243 6.86 -18.84 -33.35
CA LEU A 243 6.11 -17.65 -32.88
C LEU A 243 5.82 -16.65 -33.99
N LYS A 244 6.73 -16.47 -34.96
CA LYS A 244 6.50 -15.63 -36.15
C LYS A 244 5.33 -16.07 -37.01
N ARG A 245 4.89 -17.34 -36.91
CA ARG A 245 3.73 -17.88 -37.65
C ARG A 245 2.42 -17.73 -36.91
N VAL A 246 2.44 -17.40 -35.61
CA VAL A 246 1.25 -17.24 -34.78
C VAL A 246 0.74 -15.81 -34.88
N PRO A 247 -0.45 -15.57 -35.48
CA PRO A 247 -0.98 -14.23 -35.60
C PRO A 247 -1.49 -13.71 -34.25
N GLY A 248 -1.32 -12.40 -33.99
CA GLY A 248 -1.81 -11.72 -32.80
C GLY A 248 -0.82 -11.69 -31.64
N LEU A 249 0.47 -11.96 -31.92
CA LEU A 249 1.57 -11.75 -30.99
C LEU A 249 2.25 -10.41 -31.27
N SER A 250 2.50 -9.60 -30.23
CA SER A 250 3.21 -8.31 -30.36
C SER A 250 4.70 -8.43 -30.11
N GLU A 251 5.08 -9.10 -29.02
CA GLU A 251 6.46 -9.22 -28.58
C GLU A 251 6.68 -10.57 -27.89
N TRP A 252 7.92 -11.09 -27.94
CA TRP A 252 8.34 -12.21 -27.12
C TRP A 252 9.82 -12.13 -26.75
N ALA A 253 10.12 -12.68 -25.58
CA ALA A 253 11.49 -12.79 -25.06
C ALA A 253 11.75 -14.20 -24.55
N SER A 254 12.91 -14.76 -24.90
CA SER A 254 13.32 -16.10 -24.53
C SER A 254 14.45 -16.06 -23.52
N THR A 255 14.33 -16.84 -22.43
CA THR A 255 15.35 -16.97 -21.39
C THR A 255 15.69 -18.43 -21.15
N ALA A 256 16.96 -18.78 -21.27
CA ALA A 256 17.44 -20.14 -20.98
C ALA A 256 17.39 -20.39 -19.46
N GLN A 257 16.86 -21.54 -19.06
CA GLN A 257 16.77 -21.98 -17.67
C GLN A 257 17.89 -22.97 -17.32
N ALA A 258 18.23 -23.06 -16.04
CA ALA A 258 19.30 -23.96 -15.55
C ALA A 258 19.03 -25.46 -15.80
N ASP A 259 17.76 -25.85 -16.02
CA ASP A 259 17.31 -27.21 -16.31
C ASP A 259 17.33 -27.58 -17.78
N GLY A 260 17.92 -26.72 -18.62
CA GLY A 260 18.01 -26.92 -20.09
C GLY A 260 16.70 -26.64 -20.84
N CYS A 261 15.69 -26.09 -20.15
CA CYS A 261 14.47 -25.60 -20.79
C CYS A 261 14.61 -24.15 -21.21
N LEU A 262 13.86 -23.75 -22.24
CA LEU A 262 13.66 -22.37 -22.65
C LEU A 262 12.34 -21.87 -22.06
N SER A 263 12.38 -20.76 -21.34
CA SER A 263 11.19 -20.03 -20.91
C SER A 263 10.95 -18.85 -21.84
N VAL A 264 9.77 -18.77 -22.44
CA VAL A 264 9.41 -17.76 -23.43
C VAL A 264 8.25 -16.95 -22.90
N SER A 265 8.46 -15.66 -22.68
CA SER A 265 7.40 -14.71 -22.32
C SER A 265 6.87 -14.07 -23.60
N ILE A 266 5.57 -14.16 -23.82
CA ILE A 266 4.90 -13.75 -25.05
C ILE A 266 3.83 -12.72 -24.69
N ARG A 267 3.82 -11.54 -25.33
CA ARG A 267 2.75 -10.56 -25.26
C ARG A 267 1.82 -10.73 -26.48
N ALA A 268 0.51 -10.67 -26.22
CA ALA A 268 -0.52 -10.78 -27.25
C ALA A 268 -1.19 -9.44 -27.48
N GLU A 269 -1.56 -9.18 -28.73
CA GLU A 269 -2.32 -7.97 -29.13
C GLU A 269 -3.80 -8.05 -28.73
N THR A 270 -4.29 -9.24 -28.40
CA THR A 270 -5.71 -9.48 -28.11
C THR A 270 -5.92 -9.88 -26.64
N GLN A 271 -7.07 -9.54 -26.09
CA GLN A 271 -7.49 -9.90 -24.72
C GLN A 271 -7.88 -11.39 -24.59
N ASP A 272 -8.06 -12.12 -25.70
CA ASP A 272 -8.41 -13.55 -25.67
C ASP A 272 -7.17 -14.42 -25.53
N SER A 273 -6.67 -14.50 -24.30
CA SER A 273 -5.52 -15.32 -23.94
C SER A 273 -5.74 -16.82 -24.20
N TYR A 274 -6.99 -17.31 -24.19
CA TYR A 274 -7.30 -18.71 -24.46
C TYR A 274 -7.15 -19.04 -25.94
N GLU A 275 -7.60 -18.16 -26.82
CA GLU A 275 -7.43 -18.35 -28.26
C GLU A 275 -5.96 -18.29 -28.66
N ILE A 276 -5.17 -17.38 -28.08
CA ILE A 276 -3.72 -17.33 -28.31
C ILE A 276 -3.04 -18.61 -27.75
N SER A 277 -3.41 -19.05 -26.55
CA SER A 277 -2.87 -20.31 -26.00
C SER A 277 -3.16 -21.52 -26.88
N ARG A 278 -4.36 -21.57 -27.45
CA ARG A 278 -4.76 -22.60 -28.39
C ARG A 278 -3.92 -22.56 -29.67
N ARG A 279 -3.69 -21.38 -30.23
CA ARG A 279 -2.85 -21.20 -31.44
C ARG A 279 -1.39 -21.59 -31.17
N LEU A 280 -0.85 -21.19 -30.03
CA LEU A 280 0.50 -21.58 -29.59
C LEU A 280 0.63 -23.10 -29.50
N PHE A 281 -0.36 -23.76 -28.85
CA PHE A 281 -0.35 -25.22 -28.75
C PHE A 281 -0.29 -25.91 -30.12
N PHE A 282 -1.11 -25.50 -31.07
CA PHE A 282 -1.12 -26.10 -32.40
C PHE A 282 0.17 -25.79 -33.19
N ALA A 283 0.68 -24.57 -33.12
CA ALA A 283 1.90 -24.16 -33.81
C ALA A 283 3.14 -24.97 -33.33
N PHE A 284 3.27 -25.20 -32.03
CA PHE A 284 4.31 -26.03 -31.45
C PHE A 284 4.13 -27.52 -31.87
N SER A 285 2.90 -28.03 -31.77
CA SER A 285 2.56 -29.40 -32.15
C SER A 285 2.84 -29.69 -33.61
N GLU A 286 2.48 -28.79 -34.54
CA GLU A 286 2.75 -28.89 -35.98
C GLU A 286 4.26 -28.86 -36.31
N SER A 287 5.04 -28.19 -35.45
CA SER A 287 6.50 -28.15 -35.58
C SER A 287 7.20 -29.33 -34.91
N GLY A 288 6.43 -30.24 -34.30
CA GLY A 288 6.96 -31.43 -33.60
C GLY A 288 7.61 -31.11 -32.27
N GLU A 289 7.37 -29.93 -31.72
CA GLU A 289 7.94 -29.46 -30.46
C GLU A 289 6.93 -29.53 -29.33
N ALA A 290 7.39 -29.93 -28.13
CA ALA A 290 6.54 -30.06 -26.96
C ALA A 290 6.48 -28.76 -26.13
N ILE A 291 5.29 -28.33 -25.78
CA ILE A 291 5.06 -27.38 -24.69
C ILE A 291 5.05 -28.17 -23.38
N LEU A 292 5.99 -27.88 -22.51
CA LEU A 292 6.10 -28.51 -21.18
C LEU A 292 5.19 -27.82 -20.17
N GLU A 293 5.06 -26.50 -20.30
CA GLU A 293 4.19 -25.66 -19.47
C GLU A 293 3.69 -24.50 -20.31
N LEU A 294 2.41 -24.17 -20.17
CA LEU A 294 1.80 -22.97 -20.74
C LEU A 294 0.99 -22.30 -19.66
N THR A 295 1.43 -21.14 -19.22
CA THR A 295 0.81 -20.36 -18.17
C THR A 295 0.37 -19.02 -18.75
N VAL A 296 -0.92 -18.72 -18.63
CA VAL A 296 -1.43 -17.38 -18.92
C VAL A 296 -1.20 -16.53 -17.65
N LYS A 297 -0.19 -15.67 -17.70
CA LYS A 297 -0.02 -14.66 -16.67
C LYS A 297 -1.05 -13.55 -16.92
N ARG A 298 -2.02 -13.47 -16.06
CA ARG A 298 -2.81 -12.23 -15.92
C ARG A 298 -1.93 -11.27 -15.15
N ALA A 299 -1.86 -10.01 -15.60
CA ALA A 299 -1.25 -8.99 -14.78
C ALA A 299 -1.97 -9.02 -13.43
N ASN A 300 -1.24 -9.25 -12.37
CA ASN A 300 -1.75 -9.08 -11.02
C ASN A 300 -1.43 -7.65 -10.57
N LEU A 301 -2.06 -7.21 -9.50
CA LEU A 301 -1.77 -5.87 -8.96
C LEU A 301 -0.29 -5.70 -8.54
N GLU A 302 0.48 -6.79 -8.33
CA GLU A 302 1.93 -6.73 -8.06
C GLU A 302 2.69 -6.28 -9.30
N ASP A 303 2.34 -6.81 -10.47
CA ASP A 303 2.94 -6.39 -11.76
C ASP A 303 2.57 -4.93 -12.03
N VAL A 304 1.31 -4.55 -11.78
CA VAL A 304 0.81 -3.16 -11.84
C VAL A 304 1.58 -2.24 -10.93
N PHE A 305 1.76 -2.65 -9.70
CA PHE A 305 2.47 -1.88 -8.69
C PHE A 305 3.95 -1.67 -9.06
N LEU A 306 4.63 -2.71 -9.54
CA LEU A 306 6.01 -2.64 -9.99
C LEU A 306 6.13 -1.73 -11.22
N GLU A 307 5.29 -1.90 -12.25
CA GLU A 307 5.31 -1.10 -13.47
C GLU A 307 5.07 0.40 -13.18
N LEU A 308 4.04 0.71 -12.36
CA LEU A 308 3.73 2.09 -11.95
C LEU A 308 4.84 2.73 -11.09
N THR A 309 5.60 1.93 -10.34
CA THR A 309 6.69 2.45 -9.52
C THR A 309 7.99 2.56 -10.31
N GLU A 310 8.24 1.70 -11.32
CA GLU A 310 9.41 1.72 -12.20
C GLU A 310 9.32 2.80 -13.30
N GLU A 311 8.16 3.04 -13.90
CA GLU A 311 7.97 4.13 -14.88
C GLU A 311 8.29 5.50 -14.30
N GLN A 312 8.08 5.71 -13.01
CA GLN A 312 8.51 6.94 -12.32
C GLN A 312 10.03 7.00 -12.11
N GLU A 313 10.75 5.89 -12.15
CA GLU A 313 12.22 5.89 -12.11
C GLU A 313 12.82 6.36 -13.43
N HIS A 314 12.25 5.98 -14.56
CA HIS A 314 12.74 6.37 -15.89
C HIS A 314 12.40 7.81 -16.26
N SER A 315 11.26 8.33 -15.81
CA SER A 315 10.88 9.74 -16.04
C SER A 315 11.70 10.75 -15.20
N ALA A 316 12.23 10.35 -14.05
CA ALA A 316 13.05 11.21 -13.20
C ALA A 316 14.52 11.30 -13.66
N THR A 317 15.05 10.30 -14.35
CA THR A 317 16.42 10.28 -14.89
C THR A 317 16.56 11.03 -16.23
N GLY A 318 15.47 11.19 -16.98
CA GLY A 318 15.48 11.90 -18.27
C GLY A 318 15.59 13.43 -18.19
N THR A 319 15.52 14.02 -17.00
CA THR A 319 15.53 15.49 -16.83
C THR A 319 16.87 16.03 -16.33
N GLN A 320 17.85 15.18 -15.99
CA GLN A 320 19.15 15.61 -15.46
C GLN A 320 20.30 15.67 -16.47
N ASP A 321 20.14 15.14 -17.70
CA ASP A 321 21.24 15.07 -18.67
C ASP A 321 21.41 16.31 -19.60
N ASN A 322 20.67 17.40 -19.37
CA ASN A 322 20.75 18.59 -20.22
C ASN A 322 21.34 19.84 -19.56
N ALA A 323 22.00 19.76 -18.40
CA ALA A 323 22.55 20.92 -17.70
C ALA A 323 23.98 20.72 -17.16
N LEU A 324 24.87 20.06 -17.91
CA LEU A 324 26.32 20.06 -17.61
C LEU A 324 27.14 20.10 -18.90
N GLY A 325 27.21 21.25 -19.49
CA GLY A 325 28.21 21.64 -20.47
C GLY A 325 28.74 23.02 -20.19
N GLN A 326 30.03 23.10 -19.88
CA GLN A 326 30.88 24.26 -19.73
C GLN A 326 30.95 24.92 -18.33
N THR A 327 32.02 24.70 -17.57
CA THR A 327 33.22 25.51 -17.56
C THR A 327 34.28 24.88 -16.64
N HIS A 328 35.49 24.70 -17.17
CA HIS A 328 36.75 24.52 -16.43
C HIS A 328 37.19 25.87 -15.90
N GLU A 329 37.72 25.93 -14.66
CA GLU A 329 39.06 26.49 -14.33
C GLU A 329 39.26 26.54 -12.80
N GLU A 330 40.33 25.90 -12.38
CA GLU A 330 41.31 26.12 -11.32
C GLU A 330 40.99 27.03 -10.10
N ALA A 331 41.20 26.51 -8.87
CA ALA A 331 42.28 26.96 -7.98
C ALA A 331 42.23 26.31 -6.59
N SER A 332 43.35 25.69 -6.24
CA SER A 332 44.11 25.66 -4.97
C SER A 332 43.43 25.41 -3.63
N SER A 333 43.94 24.33 -3.00
CA SER A 333 44.26 24.10 -1.59
C SER A 333 44.13 25.27 -0.62
N ASP A 334 43.45 25.02 0.52
CA ASP A 334 44.01 25.36 1.83
C ASP A 334 43.36 24.51 2.95
N GLU A 335 44.23 23.97 3.76
CA GLU A 335 43.97 23.26 5.03
C GLU A 335 43.44 24.23 6.09
N CYS A 336 42.53 23.79 6.96
CA CYS A 336 42.57 24.24 8.36
C CYS A 336 41.75 23.32 9.30
N GLU A 337 42.49 22.62 10.09
CA GLU A 337 42.37 22.26 11.51
C GLU A 337 41.01 22.23 12.25
N VAL A 338 40.87 21.12 12.92
CA VAL A 338 40.04 20.73 14.06
C VAL A 338 40.12 21.71 15.22
N ILE A 339 38.97 22.08 15.80
CA ILE A 339 38.85 22.34 17.24
C ILE A 339 37.47 21.83 17.73
N VAL A 340 37.53 20.89 18.67
CA VAL A 340 36.47 20.55 19.63
C VAL A 340 36.65 21.40 20.88
N PRO A 341 35.65 21.82 21.62
CA PRO A 341 35.24 21.03 22.77
C PRO A 341 33.81 20.51 22.75
#